data_bc5b22deb29b49967764e003663a18f7
#
_entry.id   bc5b22deb29b49967764e003663a18f7
#
_cell.length_a   1.000
_cell.length_b   1.000
_cell.length_c   1.000
_cell.angle_alpha   90.00
_cell.angle_beta   90.00
_cell.angle_gamma   90.00
#
_symmetry.space_group_name_H-M   'P 1'
#
loop_
_entity.id
_entity.type
_entity.pdbx_description
1 polymer ?
#
loop_
_entity_poly.entity_id
_entity_poly.type
_entity_poly.pdbx_seq_one_letter_code
_entity_poly.pdbx_strand_id
1 'polypeptide(L)'
;MSKRILMCPPEHFDIEYEINPWMHVSDPVLPARARAQWQALHDIYTRELGWQVALVPPQPGLPDMVFTANGGLVVGGRLVLPRFRQPERQGETPWFAAWFAQAGYTESLQPRHDFEGEGDALLWNDLLFAGYPWRSDQPAHRELAAWLGVTVVSLQLTDARFYHLDTALTIVDEHTVAVYPPAFTADSLAAIRAHVPQVIEASTADAMAYGLNAMSDGRSIVLSDRATGLIECYRQRGMQVCPTPIDEFQKSGGGVKCLSLELRPPGG
;
A
#
# COMPACT_ATOMS: atom_id res chain seq x y z
N MET A 1 -2.41 -3.00 -19.42
CA MET A 1 -2.87 -4.37 -19.06
C MET A 1 -3.79 -4.26 -17.85
N SER A 2 -4.73 -5.20 -17.66
CA SER A 2 -5.58 -5.23 -16.46
C SER A 2 -4.71 -5.57 -15.23
N LYS A 3 -4.86 -4.82 -14.13
CA LYS A 3 -4.14 -5.13 -12.87
C LYS A 3 -4.63 -6.45 -12.25
N ARG A 4 -3.74 -7.12 -11.54
CA ARG A 4 -4.07 -8.25 -10.67
C ARG A 4 -3.77 -7.86 -9.24
N ILE A 5 -4.76 -7.98 -8.37
CA ILE A 5 -4.71 -7.50 -6.98
C ILE A 5 -4.96 -8.68 -6.04
N LEU A 6 -4.19 -8.77 -4.96
CA LEU A 6 -4.49 -9.62 -3.82
C LEU A 6 -5.22 -8.80 -2.76
N MET A 7 -6.35 -9.31 -2.29
CA MET A 7 -7.11 -8.75 -1.18
C MET A 7 -7.37 -9.83 -0.11
N CYS A 8 -7.62 -9.41 1.11
CA CYS A 8 -8.05 -10.26 2.21
C CYS A 8 -9.41 -9.79 2.71
N PRO A 9 -10.44 -10.65 2.76
CA PRO A 9 -11.74 -10.28 3.30
C PRO A 9 -11.65 -9.90 4.78
N PRO A 10 -12.49 -8.94 5.27
CA PRO A 10 -12.37 -8.35 6.60
C PRO A 10 -13.13 -9.13 7.70
N GLU A 11 -13.23 -10.48 7.61
CA GLU A 11 -13.97 -11.28 8.58
C GLU A 11 -13.43 -11.18 10.00
N HIS A 12 -12.11 -10.98 10.14
CA HIS A 12 -11.43 -10.88 11.43
C HIS A 12 -10.83 -9.50 11.68
N PHE A 13 -11.17 -8.51 10.85
CA PHE A 13 -10.67 -7.16 11.00
C PHE A 13 -11.28 -6.48 12.23
N ASP A 14 -10.42 -6.08 13.18
CA ASP A 14 -10.76 -5.30 14.35
C ASP A 14 -9.52 -4.54 14.87
N ILE A 15 -9.69 -3.66 15.85
CA ILE A 15 -8.60 -2.96 16.53
C ILE A 15 -8.39 -3.60 17.90
N GLU A 16 -7.51 -4.61 17.96
CA GLU A 16 -7.20 -5.37 19.17
C GLU A 16 -5.99 -4.81 19.94
N TYR A 17 -5.21 -3.91 19.29
CA TYR A 17 -3.98 -3.30 19.80
C TYR A 17 -3.72 -1.94 19.16
N GLU A 18 -2.73 -1.20 19.66
CA GLU A 18 -2.37 0.14 19.14
C GLU A 18 -0.89 0.17 18.74
N ILE A 19 -0.59 -0.03 17.46
CA ILE A 19 0.77 -0.07 16.89
C ILE A 19 1.08 1.06 15.92
N ASN A 20 0.17 2.02 15.78
CA ASN A 20 0.36 3.26 15.03
C ASN A 20 -0.56 4.36 15.61
N PRO A 21 -0.32 5.65 15.27
CA PRO A 21 -1.06 6.78 15.83
C PRO A 21 -2.57 6.85 15.48
N TRP A 22 -3.05 6.01 14.58
CA TRP A 22 -4.47 5.99 14.17
C TRP A 22 -5.29 4.98 14.99
N MET A 23 -4.64 3.93 15.49
CA MET A 23 -5.31 2.85 16.20
C MET A 23 -5.68 3.26 17.61
N HIS A 24 -6.96 3.14 17.94
CA HIS A 24 -7.49 3.33 19.29
C HIS A 24 -8.48 2.22 19.61
N VAL A 25 -8.13 1.35 20.57
CA VAL A 25 -9.01 0.26 21.03
C VAL A 25 -10.36 0.80 21.53
N SER A 26 -10.39 2.05 21.98
CA SER A 26 -11.62 2.74 22.39
C SER A 26 -12.54 3.17 21.22
N ASP A 27 -12.06 3.10 19.97
CA ASP A 27 -12.85 3.36 18.74
C ASP A 27 -12.90 2.09 17.88
N PRO A 28 -13.69 1.09 18.27
CA PRO A 28 -13.71 -0.22 17.61
C PRO A 28 -14.28 -0.13 16.18
N VAL A 29 -13.90 -1.12 15.39
CA VAL A 29 -14.44 -1.29 14.03
C VAL A 29 -15.93 -1.63 14.09
N LEU A 30 -16.70 -1.10 13.15
CA LEU A 30 -18.07 -1.54 12.89
C LEU A 30 -18.05 -2.63 11.79
N PRO A 31 -18.15 -3.94 12.15
CA PRO A 31 -17.84 -5.03 11.20
C PRO A 31 -18.73 -5.05 9.95
N ALA A 32 -20.00 -4.69 10.10
CA ALA A 32 -20.92 -4.62 8.96
C ALA A 32 -20.54 -3.49 7.98
N ARG A 33 -20.06 -2.35 8.51
CA ARG A 33 -19.61 -1.21 7.71
C ARG A 33 -18.27 -1.50 7.04
N ALA A 34 -17.32 -2.09 7.76
CA ALA A 34 -16.04 -2.52 7.19
C ALA A 34 -16.25 -3.50 6.04
N ARG A 35 -17.13 -4.50 6.20
CA ARG A 35 -17.49 -5.41 5.10
C ARG A 35 -18.10 -4.69 3.91
N ALA A 36 -19.01 -3.74 4.14
CA ALA A 36 -19.62 -2.96 3.06
C ALA A 36 -18.59 -2.10 2.31
N GLN A 37 -17.67 -1.46 3.00
CA GLN A 37 -16.59 -0.66 2.41
C GLN A 37 -15.61 -1.53 1.62
N TRP A 38 -15.20 -2.66 2.17
CA TRP A 38 -14.35 -3.63 1.48
C TRP A 38 -15.02 -4.15 0.21
N GLN A 39 -16.31 -4.50 0.28
CA GLN A 39 -17.07 -4.97 -0.89
C GLN A 39 -17.19 -3.89 -1.96
N ALA A 40 -17.41 -2.63 -1.57
CA ALA A 40 -17.44 -1.50 -2.51
C ALA A 40 -16.10 -1.36 -3.26
N LEU A 41 -14.97 -1.45 -2.54
CA LEU A 41 -13.63 -1.42 -3.16
C LEU A 41 -13.42 -2.60 -4.11
N HIS A 42 -13.78 -3.82 -3.68
CA HIS A 42 -13.70 -5.02 -4.50
C HIS A 42 -14.54 -4.91 -5.79
N ASP A 43 -15.75 -4.35 -5.68
CA ASP A 43 -16.66 -4.17 -6.82
C ASP A 43 -16.13 -3.10 -7.79
N ILE A 44 -15.53 -2.01 -7.31
CA ILE A 44 -14.82 -1.03 -8.16
C ILE A 44 -13.73 -1.75 -8.98
N TYR A 45 -12.88 -2.55 -8.33
CA TYR A 45 -11.81 -3.26 -9.04
C TYR A 45 -12.35 -4.24 -10.08
N THR A 46 -13.33 -5.07 -9.70
CA THR A 46 -13.77 -6.18 -10.55
C THR A 46 -14.81 -5.78 -11.59
N ARG A 47 -15.77 -4.92 -11.24
CA ARG A 47 -16.92 -4.58 -12.10
C ARG A 47 -16.72 -3.29 -12.87
N GLU A 48 -16.09 -2.27 -12.25
CA GLU A 48 -15.94 -0.98 -12.92
C GLU A 48 -14.63 -0.89 -13.72
N LEU A 49 -13.51 -1.40 -13.15
CA LEU A 49 -12.18 -1.32 -13.75
C LEU A 49 -11.77 -2.60 -14.49
N GLY A 50 -12.48 -3.71 -14.27
CA GLY A 50 -12.17 -4.99 -14.90
C GLY A 50 -10.83 -5.58 -14.44
N TRP A 51 -10.36 -5.21 -13.23
CA TRP A 51 -9.16 -5.78 -12.64
C TRP A 51 -9.43 -7.17 -12.08
N GLN A 52 -8.41 -8.01 -12.04
CA GLN A 52 -8.53 -9.34 -11.46
C GLN A 52 -8.21 -9.26 -9.96
N VAL A 53 -9.10 -9.78 -9.13
CA VAL A 53 -8.88 -9.87 -7.69
C VAL A 53 -8.75 -11.32 -7.28
N ALA A 54 -7.62 -11.65 -6.64
CA ALA A 54 -7.40 -12.90 -5.93
C ALA A 54 -7.60 -12.66 -4.43
N LEU A 55 -7.99 -13.70 -3.69
CA LEU A 55 -8.24 -13.59 -2.27
C LEU A 55 -7.29 -14.49 -1.48
N VAL A 56 -6.70 -13.92 -0.41
CA VAL A 56 -6.05 -14.71 0.64
C VAL A 56 -7.05 -14.89 1.78
N PRO A 57 -7.22 -16.13 2.32
CA PRO A 57 -8.15 -16.36 3.42
C PRO A 57 -7.72 -15.61 4.69
N PRO A 58 -8.64 -14.87 5.34
CA PRO A 58 -8.37 -14.22 6.61
C PRO A 58 -8.12 -15.25 7.72
N GLN A 59 -7.35 -14.90 8.73
CA GLN A 59 -7.00 -15.80 9.82
C GLN A 59 -7.46 -15.23 11.17
N PRO A 60 -8.08 -16.06 12.04
CA PRO A 60 -8.42 -15.65 13.39
C PRO A 60 -7.18 -15.19 14.17
N GLY A 61 -7.29 -14.08 14.92
CA GLY A 61 -6.20 -13.52 15.71
C GLY A 61 -5.14 -12.75 14.89
N LEU A 62 -5.40 -12.51 13.59
CA LEU A 62 -4.56 -11.70 12.71
C LEU A 62 -5.41 -10.61 12.03
N PRO A 63 -5.91 -9.63 12.80
CA PRO A 63 -6.87 -8.63 12.30
C PRO A 63 -6.31 -7.78 11.17
N ASP A 64 -5.01 -7.48 11.17
CA ASP A 64 -4.36 -6.64 10.16
C ASP A 64 -4.02 -7.38 8.85
N MET A 65 -4.30 -8.70 8.73
CA MET A 65 -4.16 -9.42 7.45
C MET A 65 -4.97 -8.81 6.31
N VAL A 66 -6.01 -8.05 6.62
CA VAL A 66 -6.81 -7.30 5.64
C VAL A 66 -5.95 -6.31 4.84
N PHE A 67 -4.86 -5.80 5.42
CA PHE A 67 -3.91 -4.88 4.77
C PHE A 67 -2.87 -5.64 3.95
N THR A 68 -3.33 -6.25 2.86
CA THR A 68 -2.53 -7.16 2.02
C THR A 68 -1.30 -6.51 1.38
N ALA A 69 -1.25 -5.18 1.21
CA ALA A 69 -0.06 -4.49 0.74
C ALA A 69 1.19 -4.82 1.57
N ASN A 70 1.01 -5.08 2.88
CA ASN A 70 2.11 -5.47 3.76
C ASN A 70 2.48 -6.96 3.63
N GLY A 71 1.65 -7.78 2.98
CA GLY A 71 1.87 -9.22 2.83
C GLY A 71 3.00 -9.61 1.88
N GLY A 72 3.58 -8.65 1.13
CA GLY A 72 4.71 -8.88 0.25
C GLY A 72 4.95 -7.77 -0.75
N LEU A 73 5.96 -7.96 -1.58
CA LEU A 73 6.26 -7.15 -2.77
C LEU A 73 6.57 -8.09 -3.92
N VAL A 74 5.89 -7.92 -5.05
CA VAL A 74 6.12 -8.73 -6.25
C VAL A 74 6.66 -7.84 -7.38
N VAL A 75 7.84 -8.19 -7.90
CA VAL A 75 8.47 -7.50 -9.04
C VAL A 75 9.01 -8.54 -10.02
N GLY A 76 8.53 -8.52 -11.26
CA GLY A 76 9.00 -9.44 -12.30
C GLY A 76 8.86 -10.93 -11.94
N GLY A 77 7.83 -11.28 -11.16
CA GLY A 77 7.60 -12.64 -10.66
C GLY A 77 8.42 -13.05 -9.44
N ARG A 78 9.37 -12.24 -9.00
CA ARG A 78 10.11 -12.43 -7.76
C ARG A 78 9.35 -11.84 -6.58
N LEU A 79 9.28 -12.59 -5.50
CA LEU A 79 8.57 -12.23 -4.28
C LEU A 79 9.56 -11.80 -3.19
N VAL A 80 9.24 -10.71 -2.50
CA VAL A 80 9.85 -10.37 -1.20
C VAL A 80 8.78 -10.51 -0.14
N LEU A 81 8.96 -11.44 0.79
CA LEU A 81 8.08 -11.65 1.94
C LEU A 81 8.35 -10.62 3.02
N PRO A 82 7.34 -10.24 3.81
CA PRO A 82 7.54 -9.28 4.87
C PRO A 82 8.32 -9.88 6.05
N ARG A 83 9.06 -9.02 6.74
CA ARG A 83 9.52 -9.20 8.10
C ARG A 83 8.92 -8.08 8.92
N PHE A 84 7.80 -8.36 9.53
CA PHE A 84 7.08 -7.37 10.33
C PHE A 84 7.88 -6.95 11.56
N ARG A 85 7.98 -5.63 11.77
CA ARG A 85 8.57 -5.04 12.98
C ARG A 85 7.71 -5.31 14.21
N GLN A 86 6.40 -5.13 14.07
CA GLN A 86 5.46 -5.28 15.17
C GLN A 86 5.16 -6.76 15.44
N PRO A 87 5.36 -7.24 16.70
CA PRO A 87 5.12 -8.64 17.06
C PRO A 87 3.71 -9.11 16.72
N GLU A 88 2.72 -8.24 16.84
CA GLU A 88 1.30 -8.51 16.60
C GLU A 88 1.04 -8.96 15.15
N ARG A 89 1.88 -8.52 14.20
CA ARG A 89 1.75 -8.85 12.78
C ARG A 89 2.67 -9.96 12.29
N GLN A 90 3.65 -10.39 13.08
CA GLN A 90 4.63 -11.40 12.64
C GLN A 90 3.99 -12.74 12.26
N GLY A 91 2.85 -13.07 12.89
CA GLY A 91 2.05 -14.25 12.57
C GLY A 91 1.42 -14.28 11.17
N GLU A 92 1.38 -13.14 10.46
CA GLU A 92 0.79 -13.04 9.12
C GLU A 92 1.69 -13.65 8.04
N THR A 93 3.02 -13.53 8.17
CA THR A 93 4.00 -13.91 7.14
C THR A 93 3.84 -15.36 6.65
N PRO A 94 3.67 -16.39 7.51
CA PRO A 94 3.50 -17.76 7.05
C PRO A 94 2.27 -17.96 6.15
N TRP A 95 1.18 -17.25 6.41
CA TRP A 95 -0.05 -17.35 5.63
C TRP A 95 0.09 -16.71 4.25
N PHE A 96 0.71 -15.53 4.18
CA PHE A 96 1.05 -14.92 2.90
C PHE A 96 2.03 -15.80 2.11
N ALA A 97 3.09 -16.32 2.74
CA ALA A 97 4.05 -17.20 2.09
C ALA A 97 3.38 -18.47 1.51
N ALA A 98 2.49 -19.10 2.27
CA ALA A 98 1.74 -20.27 1.81
C ALA A 98 0.83 -19.94 0.62
N TRP A 99 0.14 -18.79 0.67
CA TRP A 99 -0.71 -18.34 -0.43
C TRP A 99 0.11 -18.08 -1.70
N PHE A 100 1.23 -17.35 -1.60
CA PHE A 100 2.09 -17.05 -2.73
C PHE A 100 2.68 -18.32 -3.36
N ALA A 101 3.11 -19.30 -2.53
CA ALA A 101 3.62 -20.57 -3.02
C ALA A 101 2.55 -21.33 -3.84
N GLN A 102 1.29 -21.37 -3.36
CA GLN A 102 0.17 -21.97 -4.08
C GLN A 102 -0.18 -21.21 -5.37
N ALA A 103 0.02 -19.89 -5.38
CA ALA A 103 -0.21 -19.05 -6.55
C ALA A 103 0.94 -19.10 -7.57
N GLY A 104 2.01 -19.90 -7.31
CA GLY A 104 3.11 -20.14 -8.24
C GLY A 104 4.31 -19.19 -8.07
N TYR A 105 4.35 -18.37 -7.04
CA TYR A 105 5.52 -17.53 -6.71
C TYR A 105 6.52 -18.36 -5.90
N THR A 106 7.41 -19.09 -6.60
CA THR A 106 8.36 -20.02 -5.98
C THR A 106 9.71 -19.40 -5.61
N GLU A 107 10.08 -18.29 -6.27
CA GLU A 107 11.28 -17.53 -5.94
C GLU A 107 10.95 -16.43 -4.93
N SER A 108 11.38 -16.59 -3.69
CA SER A 108 11.10 -15.62 -2.63
C SER A 108 12.32 -15.32 -1.77
N LEU A 109 12.39 -14.08 -1.30
CA LEU A 109 13.32 -13.60 -0.28
C LEU A 109 12.50 -13.14 0.93
N GLN A 110 12.92 -13.51 2.14
CA GLN A 110 12.56 -12.78 3.35
C GLN A 110 13.81 -12.00 3.81
N PRO A 111 13.77 -10.65 3.85
CA PRO A 111 14.92 -9.84 4.25
C PRO A 111 15.37 -10.15 5.69
N ARG A 112 16.64 -9.87 5.99
CA ARG A 112 17.18 -10.00 7.36
C ARG A 112 16.77 -8.83 8.25
N HIS A 113 16.44 -7.69 7.63
CA HIS A 113 16.00 -6.46 8.29
C HIS A 113 14.49 -6.31 8.13
N ASP A 114 13.87 -5.51 8.99
CA ASP A 114 12.43 -5.27 8.94
C ASP A 114 12.01 -4.69 7.59
N PHE A 115 10.92 -5.23 7.05
CA PHE A 115 10.35 -4.82 5.78
C PHE A 115 8.86 -5.19 5.72
N GLU A 116 8.00 -4.22 5.41
CA GLU A 116 6.55 -4.41 5.43
C GLU A 116 5.91 -4.26 4.02
N GLY A 117 6.48 -4.99 3.04
CA GLY A 117 5.87 -5.18 1.73
C GLY A 117 5.68 -3.92 0.88
N GLU A 118 4.62 -3.91 0.06
CA GLU A 118 4.25 -2.76 -0.78
C GLU A 118 3.79 -1.54 0.02
N GLY A 119 3.49 -1.67 1.33
CA GLY A 119 3.28 -0.51 2.19
C GLY A 119 4.48 0.42 2.23
N ASP A 120 5.68 -0.15 2.24
CA ASP A 120 6.94 0.61 2.26
C ASP A 120 7.74 0.57 0.96
N ALA A 121 7.27 -0.13 -0.08
CA ALA A 121 8.00 -0.24 -1.33
C ALA A 121 7.07 -0.12 -2.55
N LEU A 122 7.21 0.97 -3.29
CA LEU A 122 6.37 1.30 -4.43
C LEU A 122 7.18 1.30 -5.72
N LEU A 123 6.85 0.38 -6.63
CA LEU A 123 7.50 0.29 -7.94
C LEU A 123 6.96 1.38 -8.88
N TRP A 124 7.86 2.18 -9.43
CA TRP A 124 7.59 3.18 -10.44
C TRP A 124 8.55 2.96 -11.62
N ASN A 125 8.01 2.50 -12.76
CA ASN A 125 8.82 2.03 -13.88
C ASN A 125 9.84 0.96 -13.41
N ASP A 126 11.15 1.18 -13.64
CA ASP A 126 12.24 0.28 -13.20
C ASP A 126 12.88 0.71 -11.87
N LEU A 127 12.26 1.64 -11.16
CA LEU A 127 12.74 2.20 -9.91
C LEU A 127 11.80 1.84 -8.76
N LEU A 128 12.38 1.45 -7.62
CA LEU A 128 11.64 1.17 -6.39
C LEU A 128 11.86 2.31 -5.38
N PHE A 129 10.80 3.06 -5.07
CA PHE A 129 10.80 3.95 -3.91
C PHE A 129 10.60 3.13 -2.66
N ALA A 130 11.45 3.29 -1.65
CA ALA A 130 11.38 2.51 -0.42
C ALA A 130 11.45 3.40 0.82
N GLY A 131 10.41 3.34 1.66
CA GLY A 131 10.22 4.13 2.86
C GLY A 131 10.91 3.55 4.10
N TYR A 132 11.35 4.41 5.02
CA TYR A 132 11.87 4.11 6.36
C TYR A 132 11.70 5.34 7.27
N PRO A 133 11.85 5.29 8.61
CA PRO A 133 12.34 4.19 9.45
C PRO A 133 11.22 3.50 10.27
N TRP A 134 9.95 3.85 10.08
CA TRP A 134 8.91 3.51 11.05
C TRP A 134 8.59 2.01 11.10
N ARG A 135 8.48 1.38 9.94
CA ARG A 135 8.11 -0.04 9.80
C ARG A 135 9.16 -0.86 9.05
N SER A 136 9.86 -0.26 8.11
CA SER A 136 10.96 -0.90 7.38
C SER A 136 12.28 -0.25 7.73
N ASP A 137 13.35 -1.04 7.70
CA ASP A 137 14.72 -0.60 7.95
C ASP A 137 15.41 -0.24 6.64
N GLN A 138 16.17 0.86 6.62
CA GLN A 138 16.94 1.24 5.43
C GLN A 138 17.91 0.14 4.93
N PRO A 139 18.59 -0.67 5.78
CA PRO A 139 19.41 -1.78 5.31
C PRO A 139 18.66 -2.83 4.48
N ALA A 140 17.35 -3.05 4.72
CA ALA A 140 16.54 -3.95 3.89
C ALA A 140 16.53 -3.53 2.41
N HIS A 141 16.63 -2.23 2.11
CA HIS A 141 16.61 -1.70 0.74
C HIS A 141 17.73 -2.25 -0.13
N ARG A 142 18.92 -2.54 0.45
CA ARG A 142 20.03 -3.17 -0.27
C ARG A 142 19.73 -4.63 -0.60
N GLU A 143 19.05 -5.33 0.30
CA GLU A 143 18.63 -6.72 0.07
C GLU A 143 17.58 -6.79 -1.04
N LEU A 144 16.62 -5.84 -1.05
CA LEU A 144 15.62 -5.70 -2.12
C LEU A 144 16.30 -5.42 -3.47
N ALA A 145 17.20 -4.44 -3.52
CA ALA A 145 17.91 -4.08 -4.75
C ALA A 145 18.66 -5.27 -5.35
N ALA A 146 19.40 -5.99 -4.49
CA ALA A 146 20.18 -7.16 -4.91
C ALA A 146 19.30 -8.32 -5.39
N TRP A 147 18.18 -8.58 -4.70
CA TRP A 147 17.27 -9.67 -5.04
C TRP A 147 16.44 -9.38 -6.28
N LEU A 148 15.86 -8.20 -6.35
CA LEU A 148 14.94 -7.82 -7.43
C LEU A 148 15.67 -7.37 -8.70
N GLY A 149 16.92 -6.92 -8.59
CA GLY A 149 17.68 -6.36 -9.70
C GLY A 149 17.22 -5.00 -10.16
N VAL A 150 16.62 -4.21 -9.24
CA VAL A 150 16.09 -2.86 -9.49
C VAL A 150 16.88 -1.79 -8.73
N THR A 151 16.83 -0.55 -9.22
CA THR A 151 17.34 0.60 -8.48
C THR A 151 16.38 0.94 -7.34
N VAL A 152 16.89 1.08 -6.11
CA VAL A 152 16.10 1.48 -4.95
C VAL A 152 16.46 2.89 -4.51
N VAL A 153 15.46 3.75 -4.39
CA VAL A 153 15.57 5.10 -3.82
C VAL A 153 14.98 5.09 -2.42
N SER A 154 15.84 5.23 -1.41
CA SER A 154 15.44 5.26 0.00
C SER A 154 14.83 6.59 0.36
N LEU A 155 13.63 6.60 0.93
CA LEU A 155 12.86 7.79 1.30
C LEU A 155 12.62 7.81 2.81
N GLN A 156 13.17 8.79 3.51
CA GLN A 156 12.98 8.95 4.94
C GLN A 156 11.67 9.66 5.25
N LEU A 157 10.81 8.98 6.00
CA LEU A 157 9.58 9.52 6.55
C LEU A 157 9.84 10.16 7.92
N THR A 158 9.21 11.31 8.18
CA THR A 158 9.44 12.13 9.38
C THR A 158 8.26 12.19 10.33
N ASP A 159 7.06 11.83 9.85
CA ASP A 159 5.82 11.90 10.61
C ASP A 159 5.26 10.49 10.84
N ALA A 160 5.13 10.08 12.09
CA ALA A 160 4.64 8.76 12.46
C ALA A 160 3.20 8.46 12.03
N ARG A 161 2.40 9.49 11.69
CA ARG A 161 1.06 9.32 11.11
C ARG A 161 1.12 8.73 9.70
N PHE A 162 2.23 8.96 9.00
CA PHE A 162 2.54 8.41 7.68
C PHE A 162 3.63 7.35 7.82
N TYR A 163 3.32 6.31 8.61
CA TYR A 163 4.29 5.28 9.01
C TYR A 163 4.68 4.29 7.92
N HIS A 164 3.88 4.19 6.85
CA HIS A 164 4.22 3.51 5.61
C HIS A 164 4.31 4.50 4.46
N LEU A 165 5.15 4.18 3.46
CA LEU A 165 5.36 5.03 2.29
C LEU A 165 4.05 5.24 1.50
N ASP A 166 3.23 4.21 1.36
CA ASP A 166 1.96 4.24 0.62
C ASP A 166 0.90 5.16 1.24
N THR A 167 1.11 5.65 2.47
CA THR A 167 0.25 6.66 3.09
C THR A 167 0.67 8.09 2.75
N ALA A 168 1.91 8.28 2.27
CA ALA A 168 2.51 9.58 1.97
C ALA A 168 2.85 9.79 0.49
N LEU A 169 2.85 8.71 -0.33
CA LEU A 169 3.18 8.71 -1.74
C LEU A 169 2.27 7.77 -2.53
N THR A 170 1.77 8.24 -3.67
CA THR A 170 1.00 7.44 -4.64
C THR A 170 1.70 7.45 -5.98
N ILE A 171 1.86 6.29 -6.59
CA ILE A 171 2.20 6.19 -8.02
C ILE A 171 0.91 6.46 -8.82
N VAL A 172 0.88 7.54 -9.59
CA VAL A 172 -0.29 7.94 -10.39
C VAL A 172 -0.21 7.33 -11.79
N ASP A 173 0.91 7.57 -12.48
CA ASP A 173 1.21 7.02 -13.80
C ASP A 173 2.73 6.95 -14.04
N GLU A 174 3.15 6.63 -15.26
CA GLU A 174 4.56 6.51 -15.66
C GLU A 174 5.37 7.83 -15.58
N HIS A 175 4.70 8.97 -15.44
CA HIS A 175 5.33 10.29 -15.38
C HIS A 175 5.03 11.05 -14.08
N THR A 176 4.06 10.57 -13.29
CA THR A 176 3.47 11.34 -12.19
C THR A 176 3.43 10.53 -10.89
N VAL A 177 3.85 11.16 -9.80
CA VAL A 177 3.54 10.70 -8.43
C VAL A 177 2.81 11.80 -7.66
N ALA A 178 2.02 11.42 -6.68
CA ALA A 178 1.47 12.35 -5.70
C ALA A 178 2.14 12.13 -4.35
N VAL A 179 2.47 13.20 -3.63
CA VAL A 179 3.16 13.14 -2.34
C VAL A 179 2.56 14.12 -1.34
N TYR A 180 2.74 13.84 -0.05
CA TYR A 180 2.52 14.82 1.02
C TYR A 180 3.90 15.30 1.53
N PRO A 181 4.39 16.48 1.10
CA PRO A 181 5.75 16.92 1.39
C PRO A 181 6.12 16.93 2.88
N PRO A 182 5.24 17.33 3.83
CA PRO A 182 5.59 17.35 5.25
C PRO A 182 5.90 15.97 5.86
N ALA A 183 5.53 14.88 5.19
CA ALA A 183 5.85 13.53 5.67
C ALA A 183 7.29 13.10 5.37
N PHE A 184 8.06 13.87 4.58
CA PHE A 184 9.38 13.50 4.12
C PHE A 184 10.47 14.47 4.58
N THR A 185 11.72 14.00 4.64
CA THR A 185 12.88 14.91 4.73
C THR A 185 13.05 15.68 3.41
N ALA A 186 13.75 16.84 3.48
CA ALA A 186 14.08 17.63 2.30
C ALA A 186 14.86 16.83 1.25
N ASP A 187 15.80 16.00 1.68
CA ASP A 187 16.62 15.15 0.80
C ASP A 187 15.75 14.08 0.10
N SER A 188 14.79 13.48 0.80
CA SER A 188 13.85 12.52 0.22
C SER A 188 12.97 13.17 -0.84
N LEU A 189 12.46 14.38 -0.59
CA LEU A 189 11.70 15.15 -1.58
C LEU A 189 12.56 15.54 -2.79
N ALA A 190 13.80 15.91 -2.58
CA ALA A 190 14.74 16.21 -3.65
C ALA A 190 15.00 14.96 -4.50
N ALA A 191 15.17 13.79 -3.87
CA ALA A 191 15.34 12.52 -4.58
C ALA A 191 14.11 12.15 -5.42
N ILE A 192 12.88 12.32 -4.90
CA ILE A 192 11.66 12.10 -5.68
C ILE A 192 11.64 13.02 -6.91
N ARG A 193 11.84 14.31 -6.73
CA ARG A 193 11.82 15.31 -7.81
C ARG A 193 12.93 15.13 -8.84
N ALA A 194 14.05 14.51 -8.46
CA ALA A 194 15.14 14.20 -9.39
C ALA A 194 14.81 13.06 -10.36
N HIS A 195 13.91 12.15 -9.98
CA HIS A 195 13.54 10.98 -10.79
C HIS A 195 12.20 11.15 -11.50
N VAL A 196 11.25 11.89 -10.91
CA VAL A 196 9.88 11.97 -11.37
C VAL A 196 9.60 13.27 -12.11
N PRO A 197 9.15 13.23 -13.38
CA PRO A 197 8.87 14.44 -14.17
C PRO A 197 7.76 15.32 -13.56
N GLN A 198 6.74 14.74 -12.97
CA GLN A 198 5.60 15.46 -12.40
C GLN A 198 5.30 15.00 -10.98
N VAL A 199 5.30 15.94 -10.05
CA VAL A 199 4.98 15.69 -8.65
C VAL A 199 3.75 16.51 -8.27
N ILE A 200 2.68 15.83 -7.86
CA ILE A 200 1.47 16.45 -7.30
C ILE A 200 1.68 16.53 -5.79
N GLU A 201 1.52 17.72 -5.22
CA GLU A 201 1.61 17.92 -3.78
C GLU A 201 0.20 17.91 -3.18
N ALA A 202 -0.06 16.94 -2.31
CA ALA A 202 -1.34 16.83 -1.60
C ALA A 202 -1.42 17.86 -0.48
N SER A 203 -2.62 18.38 -0.25
CA SER A 203 -2.92 19.20 0.93
C SER A 203 -2.90 18.35 2.21
N THR A 204 -2.76 19.00 3.35
CA THR A 204 -2.88 18.33 4.66
C THR A 204 -4.25 17.66 4.81
N ALA A 205 -5.31 18.29 4.32
CA ALA A 205 -6.67 17.73 4.38
C ALA A 205 -6.77 16.43 3.58
N ASP A 206 -6.23 16.39 2.35
CA ASP A 206 -6.24 15.19 1.52
C ASP A 206 -5.36 14.07 2.09
N ALA A 207 -4.18 14.42 2.62
CA ALA A 207 -3.28 13.45 3.24
C ALA A 207 -3.90 12.82 4.49
N MET A 208 -4.51 13.63 5.37
CA MET A 208 -5.21 13.15 6.57
C MET A 208 -6.50 12.38 6.25
N ALA A 209 -7.07 12.57 5.05
CA ALA A 209 -8.17 11.77 4.52
C ALA A 209 -7.70 10.48 3.83
N TYR A 210 -6.42 10.09 3.93
CA TYR A 210 -5.83 8.95 3.22
C TYR A 210 -5.94 9.00 1.70
N GLY A 211 -5.96 10.20 1.12
CA GLY A 211 -6.04 10.39 -0.32
C GLY A 211 -4.82 9.88 -1.09
N LEU A 212 -3.66 9.81 -0.43
CA LEU A 212 -2.44 9.25 -1.02
C LEU A 212 -2.36 7.73 -0.93
N ASN A 213 -3.15 7.10 -0.07
CA ASN A 213 -3.24 5.65 -0.02
C ASN A 213 -4.18 5.15 -1.12
N ALA A 214 -3.74 5.24 -2.38
CA ALA A 214 -4.53 5.07 -3.58
C ALA A 214 -3.96 4.01 -4.52
N MET A 215 -4.83 3.45 -5.39
CA MET A 215 -4.45 2.52 -6.45
C MET A 215 -4.73 3.13 -7.82
N SER A 216 -3.72 3.13 -8.70
CA SER A 216 -3.87 3.66 -10.06
C SER A 216 -3.31 2.70 -11.11
N ASP A 217 -3.92 2.70 -12.31
CA ASP A 217 -3.39 2.04 -13.51
C ASP A 217 -2.91 3.04 -14.59
N GLY A 218 -2.77 4.31 -14.21
CA GLY A 218 -2.39 5.42 -15.10
C GLY A 218 -3.55 6.04 -15.87
N ARG A 219 -4.74 5.42 -15.84
CA ARG A 219 -5.98 5.94 -16.47
C ARG A 219 -7.07 6.15 -15.44
N SER A 220 -7.16 5.20 -14.53
CA SER A 220 -8.12 5.19 -13.43
C SER A 220 -7.38 5.27 -12.10
N ILE A 221 -7.98 5.94 -11.12
CA ILE A 221 -7.45 6.00 -9.77
C ILE A 221 -8.55 5.80 -8.74
N VAL A 222 -8.30 4.91 -7.78
CA VAL A 222 -9.20 4.60 -6.66
C VAL A 222 -8.59 5.17 -5.40
N LEU A 223 -9.33 5.98 -4.66
CA LEU A 223 -8.86 6.64 -3.44
C LEU A 223 -10.01 6.91 -2.48
N SER A 224 -9.67 7.38 -1.28
CA SER A 224 -10.65 7.82 -0.27
C SER A 224 -11.60 8.89 -0.83
N ASP A 225 -12.91 8.71 -0.62
CA ASP A 225 -13.95 9.67 -1.03
C ASP A 225 -13.86 11.01 -0.28
N ARG A 226 -13.09 11.07 0.82
CA ARG A 226 -12.87 12.26 1.63
C ARG A 226 -11.71 13.13 1.16
N ALA A 227 -10.88 12.65 0.24
CA ALA A 227 -9.74 13.39 -0.33
C ALA A 227 -10.16 14.27 -1.50
N THR A 228 -11.02 15.24 -1.22
CA THR A 228 -11.74 16.01 -2.25
C THR A 228 -10.83 16.85 -3.15
N GLY A 229 -9.71 17.35 -2.63
CA GLY A 229 -8.73 18.11 -3.41
C GLY A 229 -8.00 17.22 -4.43
N LEU A 230 -7.55 16.04 -4.03
CA LEU A 230 -6.91 15.08 -4.94
C LEU A 230 -7.92 14.53 -5.96
N ILE A 231 -9.16 14.25 -5.55
CA ILE A 231 -10.23 13.82 -6.47
C ILE A 231 -10.41 14.83 -7.60
N GLU A 232 -10.52 16.11 -7.26
CA GLU A 232 -10.67 17.17 -8.27
C GLU A 232 -9.42 17.32 -9.13
N CYS A 233 -8.23 17.28 -8.54
CA CYS A 233 -6.95 17.32 -9.25
C CYS A 233 -6.83 16.21 -10.31
N TYR A 234 -7.20 14.98 -9.96
CA TYR A 234 -7.14 13.84 -10.90
C TYR A 234 -8.22 13.94 -12.00
N ARG A 235 -9.42 14.42 -11.66
CA ARG A 235 -10.48 14.70 -12.67
C ARG A 235 -10.04 15.73 -13.69
N GLN A 236 -9.40 16.82 -13.25
CA GLN A 236 -8.88 17.87 -14.14
C GLN A 236 -7.76 17.35 -15.05
N ARG A 237 -7.08 16.29 -14.67
CA ARG A 237 -6.10 15.58 -15.49
C ARG A 237 -6.71 14.56 -16.45
N GLY A 238 -8.04 14.43 -16.45
CA GLY A 238 -8.78 13.52 -17.34
C GLY A 238 -8.78 12.06 -16.88
N MET A 239 -8.41 11.79 -15.62
CA MET A 239 -8.45 10.43 -15.08
C MET A 239 -9.88 10.00 -14.75
N GLN A 240 -10.17 8.70 -14.90
CA GLN A 240 -11.35 8.10 -14.29
C GLN A 240 -11.08 7.99 -12.78
N VAL A 241 -11.79 8.78 -11.98
CA VAL A 241 -11.63 8.79 -10.54
C VAL A 241 -12.75 8.01 -9.88
N CYS A 242 -12.41 7.01 -9.08
CA CYS A 242 -13.32 6.13 -8.34
C CYS A 242 -13.17 6.36 -6.83
N PRO A 243 -13.87 7.35 -6.25
CA PRO A 243 -13.83 7.57 -4.81
C PRO A 243 -14.56 6.46 -4.07
N THR A 244 -14.02 6.02 -2.93
CA THR A 244 -14.63 4.96 -2.12
C THR A 244 -14.52 5.26 -0.63
N PRO A 245 -15.54 4.95 0.19
CA PRO A 245 -15.46 5.11 1.62
C PRO A 245 -14.52 4.05 2.21
N ILE A 246 -13.61 4.48 3.10
CA ILE A 246 -12.61 3.60 3.77
C ILE A 246 -12.42 3.97 5.24
N ASP A 247 -13.33 4.72 5.83
CA ASP A 247 -13.14 5.30 7.16
C ASP A 247 -13.09 4.25 8.29
N GLU A 248 -13.68 3.07 8.12
CA GLU A 248 -13.48 1.97 9.08
C GLU A 248 -12.04 1.43 9.05
N PHE A 249 -11.43 1.32 7.88
CA PHE A 249 -10.03 0.89 7.76
C PHE A 249 -9.06 1.99 8.18
N GLN A 250 -9.42 3.24 8.00
CA GLN A 250 -8.63 4.38 8.45
C GLN A 250 -8.45 4.41 9.98
N LYS A 251 -9.39 3.87 10.76
CA LYS A 251 -9.25 3.72 12.22
C LYS A 251 -8.04 2.86 12.61
N SER A 252 -7.66 1.88 11.77
CA SER A 252 -6.46 1.06 11.94
C SER A 252 -5.25 1.59 11.16
N GLY A 253 -5.36 2.77 10.55
CA GLY A 253 -4.27 3.38 9.79
C GLY A 253 -4.10 2.80 8.39
N GLY A 254 -5.15 2.30 7.75
CA GLY A 254 -5.13 1.78 6.39
C GLY A 254 -6.15 2.40 5.45
N GLY A 255 -5.97 2.19 4.15
CA GLY A 255 -6.84 2.71 3.11
C GLY A 255 -6.85 1.82 1.88
N VAL A 256 -7.15 2.40 0.73
CA VAL A 256 -7.33 1.69 -0.55
C VAL A 256 -6.08 0.88 -0.94
N LYS A 257 -4.88 1.50 -0.88
CA LYS A 257 -3.63 0.81 -1.24
C LYS A 257 -3.27 -0.25 -0.20
N CYS A 258 -3.41 0.05 1.09
CA CYS A 258 -3.13 -0.92 2.15
C CYS A 258 -3.96 -2.21 1.99
N LEU A 259 -5.22 -2.11 1.53
CA LEU A 259 -6.10 -3.26 1.25
C LEU A 259 -5.75 -4.02 -0.03
N SER A 260 -4.70 -3.60 -0.77
CA SER A 260 -4.48 -4.01 -2.15
C SER A 260 -3.00 -4.26 -2.44
N LEU A 261 -2.61 -5.53 -2.59
CA LEU A 261 -1.27 -5.88 -3.05
C LEU A 261 -1.31 -6.16 -4.55
N GLU A 262 -0.42 -5.54 -5.30
CA GLU A 262 -0.35 -5.73 -6.75
C GLU A 262 0.45 -6.98 -7.12
N LEU A 263 -0.19 -7.92 -7.80
CA LEU A 263 0.42 -9.15 -8.28
C LEU A 263 1.02 -8.91 -9.68
N ARG A 264 2.34 -8.73 -9.75
CA ARG A 264 3.07 -8.52 -11.01
C ARG A 264 3.69 -9.84 -11.47
N PRO A 265 3.11 -10.55 -12.47
CA PRO A 265 3.66 -11.79 -12.98
C PRO A 265 4.99 -11.56 -13.72
N PRO A 266 5.81 -12.62 -13.96
CA PRO A 266 6.98 -12.51 -14.83
C PRO A 266 6.60 -11.97 -16.21
N GLY A 267 7.34 -10.96 -16.71
CA GLY A 267 7.16 -10.43 -18.07
C GLY A 267 5.98 -9.45 -18.26
N GLY A 268 5.45 -8.89 -17.17
CA GLY A 268 4.45 -7.81 -17.20
C GLY A 268 5.09 -6.44 -17.15
#